data_d9e6c887c981cbd0f6b361d52a1b96ac
#
_entry.id   d9e6c887c981cbd0f6b361d52a1b96ac
#
_cell.length_a   1.000
_cell.length_b   1.000
_cell.length_c   1.000
_cell.angle_alpha   90.00
_cell.angle_beta   90.00
_cell.angle_gamma   90.00
#
_symmetry.space_group_name_H-M   'P 1'
#
loop_
_entity.id
_entity.type
_entity.pdbx_description
1 polymer ?
#
loop_
_entity_poly.entity_id
_entity_poly.type
_entity_poly.pdbx_seq_one_letter_code
_entity_poly.pdbx_strand_id
1 'polypeptide(L)'
;RFANSGTEAVMAALRLARSFTGRSAHITVEGGYHGLSDGVLWETDHATNASGEVELSIKPEGKGVPSILRQLIHPVPLNDADRLEEVLREQGHDIAALLIEVILGNAGGIPAEPEYIQRARALCDEYGVLLLIDEVKTGFRVARGGVQELMGVEADICTFAKALANGYPISAIGGRAEIMSTIGPDGSAQGGTYAAHPLCLAAAEKTLEILDETDALEKIASYGQQLQAGVTELLTARGITHVWSGPPSMSGLFFRDRVPRDYTDWVNSDYELYDAIAPHLIRSGILVEPDSREPLFVSAAHDDGCLNETIEKFALALGLALDERTHTG
;
A
#
# COMPACT_ATOMS: atom_id res chain seq x y z
N ARG A 1 19.61 2.00 -6.12
CA ARG A 1 19.68 3.44 -6.41
C ARG A 1 18.77 4.22 -5.47
N PHE A 2 19.22 5.43 -5.13
CA PHE A 2 18.46 6.28 -4.20
C PHE A 2 17.73 7.42 -4.92
N ALA A 3 16.64 7.87 -4.32
CA ALA A 3 15.88 9.06 -4.66
C ALA A 3 15.37 9.72 -3.35
N ASN A 4 14.44 10.69 -3.41
CA ASN A 4 14.06 11.45 -2.21
C ASN A 4 12.64 11.14 -1.73
N SER A 5 11.80 10.56 -2.57
CA SER A 5 10.40 10.26 -2.25
C SER A 5 9.95 8.95 -2.91
N GLY A 6 8.88 8.33 -2.38
CA GLY A 6 8.24 7.16 -3.00
C GLY A 6 7.80 7.44 -4.44
N THR A 7 7.27 8.64 -4.72
CA THR A 7 6.91 9.08 -6.08
C THR A 7 8.10 9.00 -7.05
N GLU A 8 9.26 9.51 -6.64
CA GLU A 8 10.48 9.44 -7.47
C GLU A 8 10.93 8.00 -7.67
N ALA A 9 10.88 7.17 -6.62
CA ALA A 9 11.26 5.76 -6.69
C ALA A 9 10.38 4.99 -7.66
N VAL A 10 9.06 5.10 -7.55
CA VAL A 10 8.11 4.42 -8.46
C VAL A 10 8.24 4.92 -9.89
N MET A 11 8.34 6.24 -10.09
CA MET A 11 8.56 6.83 -11.42
C MET A 11 9.83 6.27 -12.08
N ALA A 12 10.92 6.16 -11.32
CA ALA A 12 12.17 5.62 -11.82
C ALA A 12 12.09 4.10 -12.04
N ALA A 13 11.43 3.36 -11.17
CA ALA A 13 11.21 1.91 -11.32
C ALA A 13 10.40 1.57 -12.58
N LEU A 14 9.31 2.29 -12.85
CA LEU A 14 8.53 2.11 -14.08
C LEU A 14 9.35 2.49 -15.33
N ARG A 15 10.14 3.58 -15.28
CA ARG A 15 11.04 3.94 -16.37
C ARG A 15 12.08 2.84 -16.63
N LEU A 16 12.62 2.26 -15.56
CA LEU A 16 13.58 1.16 -15.62
C LEU A 16 12.94 -0.08 -16.25
N ALA A 17 11.73 -0.45 -15.82
CA ALA A 17 10.99 -1.57 -16.39
C ALA A 17 10.74 -1.39 -17.89
N ARG A 18 10.30 -0.20 -18.30
CA ARG A 18 10.12 0.16 -19.73
C ARG A 18 11.42 0.10 -20.52
N SER A 19 12.52 0.61 -19.96
CA SER A 19 13.84 0.59 -20.59
C SER A 19 14.35 -0.83 -20.80
N PHE A 20 14.16 -1.70 -19.80
CA PHE A 20 14.63 -3.09 -19.84
C PHE A 20 13.82 -3.96 -20.80
N THR A 21 12.49 -3.83 -20.77
CA THR A 21 11.59 -4.66 -21.59
C THR A 21 11.38 -4.13 -23.01
N GLY A 22 11.63 -2.84 -23.24
CA GLY A 22 11.25 -2.15 -24.49
C GLY A 22 9.75 -1.92 -24.65
N ARG A 23 8.94 -2.20 -23.61
CA ARG A 23 7.47 -2.07 -23.60
C ARG A 23 7.05 -0.78 -22.89
N SER A 24 5.81 -0.32 -23.11
CA SER A 24 5.35 1.02 -22.68
C SER A 24 4.34 1.00 -21.54
N ALA A 25 3.41 0.05 -21.55
CA ALA A 25 2.31 -0.02 -20.63
C ALA A 25 2.68 -0.66 -19.28
N HIS A 26 1.80 -0.56 -18.31
CA HIS A 26 1.89 -1.31 -17.06
C HIS A 26 0.49 -1.70 -16.56
N ILE A 27 0.44 -2.76 -15.77
CA ILE A 27 -0.74 -3.12 -14.99
C ILE A 27 -0.63 -2.42 -13.63
N THR A 28 -1.75 -1.87 -13.15
CA THR A 28 -1.91 -1.40 -11.77
C THR A 28 -3.03 -2.16 -11.09
N VAL A 29 -2.91 -2.33 -9.76
CA VAL A 29 -3.96 -2.98 -8.98
C VAL A 29 -4.94 -1.94 -8.45
N GLU A 30 -6.22 -2.24 -8.51
CA GLU A 30 -7.30 -1.39 -8.00
C GLU A 30 -7.08 -1.05 -6.52
N GLY A 31 -7.24 0.24 -6.17
CA GLY A 31 -7.00 0.74 -4.82
C GLY A 31 -5.53 0.94 -4.45
N GLY A 32 -4.59 0.60 -5.34
CA GLY A 32 -3.16 0.85 -5.15
C GLY A 32 -2.83 2.34 -5.27
N TYR A 33 -1.91 2.82 -4.42
CA TYR A 33 -1.39 4.18 -4.48
C TYR A 33 0.13 4.17 -4.68
N HIS A 34 0.59 4.82 -5.74
CA HIS A 34 1.98 4.75 -6.17
C HIS A 34 2.66 6.13 -6.33
N GLY A 35 2.11 7.14 -5.66
CA GLY A 35 2.64 8.51 -5.67
C GLY A 35 2.01 9.42 -6.72
N LEU A 36 2.59 10.61 -6.90
CA LEU A 36 1.99 11.74 -7.60
C LEU A 36 2.50 11.94 -9.02
N SER A 37 3.20 10.97 -9.62
CA SER A 37 3.59 11.11 -11.02
C SER A 37 2.41 10.81 -11.96
N ASP A 38 2.28 11.57 -13.05
CA ASP A 38 1.17 11.44 -14.01
C ASP A 38 0.95 10.01 -14.53
N GLY A 39 2.00 9.19 -14.55
CA GLY A 39 1.94 7.80 -14.99
C GLY A 39 1.25 6.85 -14.02
N VAL A 40 1.00 7.26 -12.76
CA VAL A 40 0.41 6.43 -11.71
C VAL A 40 -0.67 7.16 -10.90
N LEU A 41 -0.92 8.44 -11.18
CA LEU A 41 -1.93 9.26 -10.47
C LEU A 41 -3.31 9.05 -11.10
N TRP A 42 -3.81 7.83 -10.96
CA TRP A 42 -5.07 7.38 -11.54
C TRP A 42 -5.86 6.58 -10.51
N GLU A 43 -7.13 6.89 -10.40
CA GLU A 43 -8.07 6.10 -9.60
C GLU A 43 -8.89 5.18 -10.49
N THR A 44 -9.30 4.04 -9.94
CA THR A 44 -10.19 3.13 -10.64
C THR A 44 -11.62 3.66 -10.65
N ASP A 45 -12.35 3.31 -11.71
CA ASP A 45 -13.74 3.67 -11.92
C ASP A 45 -14.52 2.45 -12.41
N HIS A 46 -15.70 2.24 -11.85
CA HIS A 46 -16.58 1.15 -12.22
C HIS A 46 -17.67 1.69 -13.13
N ALA A 47 -17.49 1.54 -14.45
CA ALA A 47 -18.47 1.94 -15.44
C ALA A 47 -19.35 0.75 -15.81
N THR A 48 -20.67 0.93 -15.83
CA THR A 48 -21.56 -0.07 -16.39
C THR A 48 -21.58 0.08 -17.92
N ASN A 49 -21.16 -0.95 -18.63
CA ASN A 49 -21.16 -0.96 -20.09
C ASN A 49 -22.60 -1.09 -20.65
N ALA A 50 -22.75 -1.02 -21.99
CA ALA A 50 -24.04 -1.08 -22.66
C ALA A 50 -24.78 -2.43 -22.49
N SER A 51 -24.09 -3.49 -22.13
CA SER A 51 -24.65 -4.82 -21.79
C SER A 51 -25.07 -4.96 -20.32
N GLY A 52 -24.79 -3.94 -19.48
CA GLY A 52 -25.11 -3.98 -18.05
C GLY A 52 -24.02 -4.63 -17.18
N GLU A 53 -22.87 -4.94 -17.76
CA GLU A 53 -21.71 -5.47 -17.02
C GLU A 53 -20.89 -4.32 -16.44
N VAL A 54 -20.36 -4.50 -15.23
CA VAL A 54 -19.43 -3.54 -14.61
C VAL A 54 -18.06 -3.74 -15.22
N GLU A 55 -17.57 -2.72 -15.91
CA GLU A 55 -16.23 -2.69 -16.49
C GLU A 55 -15.31 -1.84 -15.62
N LEU A 56 -14.20 -2.45 -15.21
CA LEU A 56 -13.16 -1.73 -14.48
C LEU A 56 -12.42 -0.81 -15.46
N SER A 57 -12.43 0.47 -15.16
CA SER A 57 -11.74 1.49 -15.93
C SER A 57 -10.92 2.40 -15.02
N ILE A 58 -10.21 3.37 -15.58
CA ILE A 58 -9.47 4.37 -14.82
C ILE A 58 -9.82 5.78 -15.26
N LYS A 59 -9.74 6.70 -14.30
CA LYS A 59 -9.82 8.15 -14.50
C LYS A 59 -8.67 8.83 -13.77
N PRO A 60 -8.24 10.03 -14.23
CA PRO A 60 -7.21 10.77 -13.52
C PRO A 60 -7.65 11.12 -12.11
N GLU A 61 -6.77 10.92 -11.12
CA GLU A 61 -6.98 11.43 -9.78
C GLU A 61 -6.74 12.95 -9.77
N GLY A 62 -7.79 13.70 -10.03
CA GLY A 62 -7.75 15.15 -10.09
C GLY A 62 -7.43 15.73 -11.47
N LYS A 63 -7.28 17.08 -11.49
CA LYS A 63 -7.05 17.86 -12.72
C LYS A 63 -5.56 17.95 -13.04
N GLY A 64 -5.23 17.99 -14.34
CA GLY A 64 -3.87 18.23 -14.83
C GLY A 64 -3.15 16.99 -15.33
N VAL A 65 -3.60 15.80 -15.01
CA VAL A 65 -3.03 14.55 -15.56
C VAL A 65 -3.42 14.42 -17.04
N PRO A 66 -2.46 14.25 -17.97
CA PRO A 66 -2.75 14.13 -19.39
C PRO A 66 -3.52 12.85 -19.72
N SER A 67 -4.71 12.97 -20.31
CA SER A 67 -5.59 11.84 -20.64
C SER A 67 -4.96 10.81 -21.59
N ILE A 68 -3.98 11.22 -22.39
CA ILE A 68 -3.26 10.33 -23.31
C ILE A 68 -2.56 9.17 -22.58
N LEU A 69 -2.17 9.35 -21.31
CA LEU A 69 -1.48 8.32 -20.52
C LEU A 69 -2.40 7.15 -20.15
N ARG A 70 -3.74 7.33 -20.21
CA ARG A 70 -4.71 6.28 -19.92
C ARG A 70 -4.44 4.98 -20.69
N GLN A 71 -4.06 5.10 -21.95
CA GLN A 71 -3.81 3.95 -22.83
C GLN A 71 -2.60 3.09 -22.42
N LEU A 72 -1.78 3.58 -21.48
CA LEU A 72 -0.59 2.88 -20.97
C LEU A 72 -0.86 2.17 -19.63
N ILE A 73 -2.09 2.20 -19.12
CA ILE A 73 -2.40 1.74 -17.78
C ILE A 73 -3.58 0.77 -17.83
N HIS A 74 -3.35 -0.46 -17.34
CA HIS A 74 -4.34 -1.52 -17.32
C HIS A 74 -4.71 -1.87 -15.87
N PRO A 75 -5.90 -1.49 -15.37
CA PRO A 75 -6.32 -1.82 -14.02
C PRO A 75 -6.76 -3.28 -13.91
N VAL A 76 -6.42 -3.91 -12.79
CA VAL A 76 -6.92 -5.24 -12.41
C VAL A 76 -7.34 -5.23 -10.94
N PRO A 77 -8.38 -6.00 -10.53
CA PRO A 77 -8.68 -6.17 -9.12
C PRO A 77 -7.56 -6.91 -8.38
N LEU A 78 -7.39 -6.61 -7.08
CA LEU A 78 -6.59 -7.45 -6.21
C LEU A 78 -7.27 -8.82 -6.04
N ASN A 79 -6.48 -9.89 -5.92
CA ASN A 79 -6.95 -11.26 -5.69
C ASN A 79 -7.82 -11.86 -6.82
N ASP A 80 -7.72 -11.29 -8.03
CA ASP A 80 -8.33 -11.80 -9.26
C ASP A 80 -7.24 -12.20 -10.27
N ALA A 81 -6.73 -13.43 -10.12
CA ALA A 81 -5.70 -13.97 -11.00
C ALA A 81 -6.19 -14.25 -12.42
N ASP A 82 -7.47 -14.56 -12.58
CA ASP A 82 -8.07 -14.84 -13.90
C ASP A 82 -8.11 -13.55 -14.72
N ARG A 83 -8.54 -12.43 -14.10
CA ARG A 83 -8.53 -11.12 -14.76
C ARG A 83 -7.10 -10.65 -15.08
N LEU A 84 -6.14 -10.88 -14.20
CA LEU A 84 -4.74 -10.59 -14.47
C LEU A 84 -4.24 -11.38 -15.69
N GLU A 85 -4.52 -12.68 -15.75
CA GLU A 85 -4.12 -13.54 -16.88
C GLU A 85 -4.80 -13.12 -18.18
N GLU A 86 -6.07 -12.73 -18.16
CA GLU A 86 -6.78 -12.22 -19.32
C GLU A 86 -6.10 -10.98 -19.89
N VAL A 87 -5.80 -9.98 -19.06
CA VAL A 87 -5.10 -8.75 -19.48
C VAL A 87 -3.71 -9.06 -20.04
N LEU A 88 -2.97 -9.96 -19.40
CA LEU A 88 -1.65 -10.37 -19.89
C LEU A 88 -1.72 -11.12 -21.22
N ARG A 89 -2.71 -11.98 -21.43
CA ARG A 89 -2.91 -12.68 -22.69
C ARG A 89 -3.22 -11.73 -23.83
N GLU A 90 -4.02 -10.68 -23.56
CA GLU A 90 -4.45 -9.72 -24.58
C GLU A 90 -3.41 -8.64 -24.87
N GLN A 91 -2.78 -8.09 -23.83
CA GLN A 91 -1.97 -6.88 -23.89
C GLN A 91 -0.52 -7.09 -23.43
N GLY A 92 -0.15 -8.29 -22.97
CA GLY A 92 1.17 -8.57 -22.37
C GLY A 92 2.35 -8.19 -23.27
N HIS A 93 2.17 -8.18 -24.58
CA HIS A 93 3.20 -7.78 -25.53
C HIS A 93 3.65 -6.31 -25.42
N ASP A 94 2.81 -5.41 -24.84
CA ASP A 94 3.14 -3.99 -24.61
C ASP A 94 3.32 -3.66 -23.12
N ILE A 95 3.02 -4.59 -22.23
CA ILE A 95 3.10 -4.39 -20.77
C ILE A 95 4.53 -4.62 -20.28
N ALA A 96 5.14 -3.59 -19.69
CA ALA A 96 6.48 -3.63 -19.09
C ALA A 96 6.49 -4.22 -17.69
N ALA A 97 5.49 -3.89 -16.88
CA ALA A 97 5.43 -4.31 -15.48
C ALA A 97 4.00 -4.49 -14.96
N LEU A 98 3.84 -5.41 -14.00
CA LEU A 98 2.78 -5.39 -13.00
C LEU A 98 3.30 -4.59 -11.80
N LEU A 99 2.69 -3.42 -11.55
CA LEU A 99 2.96 -2.57 -10.39
C LEU A 99 1.93 -2.88 -9.31
N ILE A 100 2.38 -3.33 -8.15
CA ILE A 100 1.51 -3.79 -7.07
C ILE A 100 2.01 -3.38 -5.68
N GLU A 101 1.11 -2.87 -4.83
CA GLU A 101 1.22 -3.00 -3.38
C GLU A 101 0.63 -4.36 -3.00
N VAL A 102 1.43 -5.27 -2.42
CA VAL A 102 0.95 -6.59 -1.98
C VAL A 102 0.04 -6.49 -0.75
N ILE A 103 0.11 -5.37 -0.05
CA ILE A 103 -0.87 -4.94 0.96
C ILE A 103 -1.29 -3.53 0.58
N LEU A 104 -2.55 -3.35 0.20
CA LEU A 104 -3.07 -2.06 -0.25
C LEU A 104 -3.03 -1.02 0.87
N GLY A 105 -2.09 -0.10 0.78
CA GLY A 105 -1.87 0.90 1.81
C GLY A 105 -2.94 2.00 1.86
N ASN A 106 -3.73 2.19 0.79
CA ASN A 106 -4.81 3.17 0.71
C ASN A 106 -6.21 2.54 0.59
N ALA A 107 -6.34 1.28 1.03
CA ALA A 107 -7.62 0.59 1.15
C ALA A 107 -7.70 -0.22 2.45
N GLY A 108 -7.28 0.40 3.57
CA GLY A 108 -7.35 -0.20 4.89
C GLY A 108 -6.45 -1.41 5.11
N GLY A 109 -5.35 -1.54 4.35
CA GLY A 109 -4.37 -2.61 4.56
C GLY A 109 -4.80 -3.98 4.03
N ILE A 110 -5.62 -4.05 2.99
CA ILE A 110 -6.07 -5.33 2.39
C ILE A 110 -4.87 -6.08 1.78
N PRO A 111 -4.57 -7.32 2.22
CA PRO A 111 -3.46 -8.09 1.68
C PRO A 111 -3.85 -8.87 0.42
N ALA A 112 -2.87 -9.04 -0.47
CA ALA A 112 -2.94 -10.10 -1.47
C ALA A 112 -3.04 -11.48 -0.80
N GLU A 113 -3.86 -12.36 -1.36
CA GLU A 113 -3.87 -13.76 -0.96
C GLU A 113 -2.57 -14.45 -1.40
N PRO A 114 -1.99 -15.35 -0.59
CA PRO A 114 -0.73 -16.00 -0.94
C PRO A 114 -0.78 -16.70 -2.32
N GLU A 115 -1.88 -17.35 -2.64
CA GLU A 115 -2.09 -18.02 -3.91
C GLU A 115 -2.11 -17.04 -5.09
N TYR A 116 -2.73 -15.86 -4.88
CA TYR A 116 -2.79 -14.81 -5.90
C TYR A 116 -1.40 -14.28 -6.22
N ILE A 117 -0.60 -13.90 -5.21
CA ILE A 117 0.71 -13.30 -5.48
C ILE A 117 1.68 -14.31 -6.09
N GLN A 118 1.60 -15.59 -5.72
CA GLN A 118 2.39 -16.66 -6.35
C GLN A 118 1.96 -16.86 -7.82
N ARG A 119 0.66 -16.85 -8.12
CA ARG A 119 0.16 -16.93 -9.50
C ARG A 119 0.56 -15.69 -10.30
N ALA A 120 0.46 -14.49 -9.71
CA ALA A 120 0.90 -13.25 -10.35
C ALA A 120 2.38 -13.28 -10.72
N ARG A 121 3.25 -13.80 -9.82
CA ARG A 121 4.68 -14.02 -10.14
C ARG A 121 4.85 -14.95 -11.34
N ALA A 122 4.18 -16.11 -11.31
CA ALA A 122 4.26 -17.09 -12.39
C ALA A 122 3.77 -16.52 -13.75
N LEU A 123 2.68 -15.76 -13.74
CA LEU A 123 2.16 -15.09 -14.92
C LEU A 123 3.13 -14.01 -15.45
N CYS A 124 3.74 -13.23 -14.56
CA CYS A 124 4.78 -12.27 -14.96
C CYS A 124 5.93 -12.98 -15.68
N ASP A 125 6.39 -14.11 -15.15
CA ASP A 125 7.47 -14.92 -15.77
C ASP A 125 7.04 -15.45 -17.14
N GLU A 126 5.83 -16.00 -17.26
CA GLU A 126 5.29 -16.59 -18.49
C GLU A 126 5.19 -15.55 -19.62
N TYR A 127 4.70 -14.34 -19.31
CA TYR A 127 4.49 -13.27 -20.30
C TYR A 127 5.69 -12.33 -20.46
N GLY A 128 6.77 -12.54 -19.70
CA GLY A 128 7.97 -11.70 -19.71
C GLY A 128 7.66 -10.26 -19.26
N VAL A 129 6.73 -10.10 -18.31
CA VAL A 129 6.37 -8.85 -17.64
C VAL A 129 7.12 -8.78 -16.32
N LEU A 130 7.65 -7.62 -15.94
CA LEU A 130 8.37 -7.50 -14.68
C LEU A 130 7.38 -7.35 -13.50
N LEU A 131 7.60 -8.11 -12.42
CA LEU A 131 6.91 -7.87 -11.16
C LEU A 131 7.58 -6.72 -10.40
N LEU A 132 6.89 -5.58 -10.32
CA LEU A 132 7.32 -4.41 -9.59
C LEU A 132 6.51 -4.31 -8.31
N ILE A 133 7.13 -4.63 -7.16
CA ILE A 133 6.48 -4.53 -5.85
C ILE A 133 6.79 -3.17 -5.22
N ASP A 134 5.73 -2.43 -4.90
CA ASP A 134 5.83 -1.18 -4.17
C ASP A 134 5.85 -1.47 -2.65
N GLU A 135 7.05 -1.39 -2.08
CA GLU A 135 7.31 -1.57 -0.64
C GLU A 135 7.41 -0.23 0.11
N VAL A 136 6.91 0.86 -0.46
CA VAL A 136 6.99 2.19 0.17
C VAL A 136 6.29 2.21 1.53
N LYS A 137 5.20 1.46 1.72
CA LYS A 137 4.49 1.32 3.01
C LYS A 137 4.90 0.07 3.79
N THR A 138 5.19 -1.03 3.13
CA THR A 138 5.41 -2.35 3.74
C THR A 138 6.87 -2.64 4.07
N GLY A 139 7.80 -2.12 3.28
CA GLY A 139 9.24 -2.34 3.47
C GLY A 139 9.71 -1.87 4.84
N PHE A 140 10.46 -2.73 5.53
CA PHE A 140 11.01 -2.49 6.88
C PHE A 140 9.95 -2.25 7.97
N ARG A 141 8.69 -2.58 7.68
CA ARG A 141 7.55 -2.43 8.58
C ARG A 141 6.90 -3.75 8.94
N VAL A 142 6.56 -4.57 7.94
CA VAL A 142 5.84 -5.83 8.15
C VAL A 142 6.78 -6.99 8.45
N ALA A 143 7.99 -6.94 7.94
CA ALA A 143 9.12 -7.83 8.18
C ALA A 143 10.41 -7.11 7.80
N ARG A 144 11.59 -7.70 8.09
CA ARG A 144 12.89 -7.13 7.70
C ARG A 144 13.04 -7.03 6.18
N GLY A 145 12.67 -8.10 5.46
CA GLY A 145 12.62 -8.14 4.01
C GLY A 145 11.30 -7.67 3.42
N GLY A 146 10.48 -6.94 4.21
CA GLY A 146 9.21 -6.39 3.74
C GLY A 146 8.16 -7.45 3.44
N VAL A 147 7.24 -7.12 2.55
CA VAL A 147 6.17 -8.02 2.14
C VAL A 147 6.69 -9.20 1.29
N GLN A 148 7.83 -9.05 0.65
CA GLN A 148 8.47 -10.13 -0.11
C GLN A 148 8.87 -11.30 0.81
N GLU A 149 9.47 -11.00 1.98
CA GLU A 149 9.75 -12.01 3.00
C GLU A 149 8.45 -12.60 3.57
N LEU A 150 7.48 -11.76 3.89
CA LEU A 150 6.21 -12.18 4.49
C LEU A 150 5.43 -13.15 3.59
N MET A 151 5.43 -12.91 2.27
CA MET A 151 4.66 -13.67 1.27
C MET A 151 5.49 -14.69 0.49
N GLY A 152 6.80 -14.76 0.71
CA GLY A 152 7.69 -15.68 0.00
C GLY A 152 7.72 -15.43 -1.50
N VAL A 153 7.71 -14.17 -1.94
CA VAL A 153 7.72 -13.77 -3.35
C VAL A 153 8.91 -12.85 -3.62
N GLU A 154 9.55 -12.99 -4.77
CA GLU A 154 10.65 -12.11 -5.19
C GLU A 154 10.19 -11.18 -6.32
N ALA A 155 10.41 -9.88 -6.13
CA ALA A 155 10.19 -8.88 -7.16
C ALA A 155 11.35 -8.83 -8.16
N ASP A 156 11.06 -8.45 -9.41
CA ASP A 156 12.11 -8.06 -10.37
C ASP A 156 12.65 -6.67 -10.03
N ILE A 157 11.78 -5.77 -9.59
CA ILE A 157 12.09 -4.41 -9.11
C ILE A 157 11.24 -4.15 -7.86
N CYS A 158 11.82 -3.48 -6.86
CA CYS A 158 11.09 -3.01 -5.69
C CYS A 158 11.42 -1.56 -5.35
N THR A 159 10.47 -0.87 -4.71
CA THR A 159 10.62 0.52 -4.27
C THR A 159 10.44 0.64 -2.76
N PHE A 160 11.26 1.45 -2.12
CA PHE A 160 11.26 1.68 -0.66
C PHE A 160 11.28 3.17 -0.34
N ALA A 161 10.61 3.57 0.74
CA ALA A 161 10.68 4.91 1.32
C ALA A 161 10.24 4.86 2.80
N LYS A 162 9.62 5.90 3.30
CA LYS A 162 8.97 5.99 4.63
C LYS A 162 9.81 5.36 5.76
N ALA A 163 9.52 4.11 6.13
CA ALA A 163 10.20 3.39 7.21
C ALA A 163 11.70 3.16 6.94
N LEU A 164 12.15 3.22 5.69
CA LEU A 164 13.57 3.09 5.32
C LEU A 164 14.48 4.02 6.13
N ALA A 165 14.04 5.25 6.38
CA ALA A 165 14.82 6.23 7.15
C ALA A 165 13.96 6.97 8.19
N ASN A 166 12.81 6.40 8.56
CA ASN A 166 11.98 6.80 9.67
C ASN A 166 11.70 8.32 9.73
N GLY A 167 11.28 8.90 8.58
CA GLY A 167 10.90 10.31 8.44
C GLY A 167 11.88 11.19 7.66
N TYR A 168 13.10 10.74 7.40
CA TYR A 168 14.01 11.48 6.51
C TYR A 168 13.64 11.27 5.03
N PRO A 169 13.82 12.31 4.17
CA PRO A 169 13.42 12.27 2.77
C PRO A 169 14.40 11.46 1.92
N ILE A 170 14.25 10.16 1.95
CA ILE A 170 15.00 9.20 1.12
C ILE A 170 14.07 8.09 0.66
N SER A 171 14.33 7.60 -0.53
CA SER A 171 13.74 6.41 -1.11
C SER A 171 14.79 5.61 -1.86
N ALA A 172 14.47 4.36 -2.15
CA ALA A 172 15.38 3.48 -2.87
C ALA A 172 14.63 2.65 -3.90
N ILE A 173 15.35 2.29 -4.96
CA ILE A 173 14.94 1.30 -5.95
C ILE A 173 15.96 0.17 -5.88
N GLY A 174 15.47 -1.04 -5.70
CA GLY A 174 16.26 -2.28 -5.75
C GLY A 174 15.70 -3.22 -6.80
N GLY A 175 16.47 -4.23 -7.17
CA GLY A 175 15.99 -5.24 -8.10
C GLY A 175 17.12 -6.13 -8.63
N ARG A 176 16.76 -7.01 -9.55
CA ARG A 176 17.69 -7.95 -10.18
C ARG A 176 18.87 -7.21 -10.82
N ALA A 177 20.07 -7.74 -10.64
CA ALA A 177 21.31 -7.08 -11.05
C ALA A 177 21.32 -6.73 -12.55
N GLU A 178 20.80 -7.61 -13.40
CA GLU A 178 20.70 -7.39 -14.84
C GLU A 178 19.80 -6.20 -15.22
N ILE A 179 18.68 -6.01 -14.49
CA ILE A 179 17.78 -4.88 -14.69
C ILE A 179 18.43 -3.60 -14.19
N MET A 180 18.98 -3.63 -12.97
CA MET A 180 19.63 -2.46 -12.35
C MET A 180 20.88 -2.01 -13.10
N SER A 181 21.57 -2.89 -13.82
CA SER A 181 22.73 -2.56 -14.62
C SER A 181 22.41 -1.72 -15.86
N THR A 182 21.13 -1.64 -16.27
CA THR A 182 20.70 -0.79 -17.40
C THR A 182 20.55 0.69 -17.01
N ILE A 183 20.75 1.05 -15.74
CA ILE A 183 20.78 2.45 -15.32
C ILE A 183 22.11 3.08 -15.71
N GLY A 184 22.09 4.03 -16.62
CA GLY A 184 23.29 4.71 -17.08
C GLY A 184 23.06 5.61 -18.30
N PRO A 185 24.16 6.17 -18.88
CA PRO A 185 24.08 7.15 -19.99
C PRO A 185 23.31 6.64 -21.20
N ASP A 186 23.46 5.36 -21.54
CA ASP A 186 22.86 4.72 -22.75
C ASP A 186 21.59 3.90 -22.36
N GLY A 187 21.11 4.01 -21.13
CA GLY A 187 19.98 3.26 -20.62
C GLY A 187 18.96 4.12 -19.87
N SER A 188 18.44 3.60 -18.78
CA SER A 188 17.46 4.33 -17.96
C SER A 188 18.14 5.46 -17.18
N ALA A 189 17.70 6.70 -17.40
CA ALA A 189 18.18 7.86 -16.64
C ALA A 189 17.60 7.89 -15.24
N GLN A 190 18.48 7.97 -14.25
CA GLN A 190 18.09 8.23 -12.84
C GLN A 190 19.13 9.10 -12.16
N GLY A 191 18.68 10.05 -11.35
CA GLY A 191 19.51 10.91 -10.55
C GLY A 191 18.70 12.04 -9.92
N GLY A 192 19.36 12.81 -9.09
CA GLY A 192 18.79 13.98 -8.40
C GLY A 192 19.85 14.61 -7.52
N THR A 193 19.82 15.93 -7.35
CA THR A 193 20.81 16.68 -6.57
C THR A 193 20.92 16.17 -5.13
N TYR A 194 19.79 15.79 -4.55
CA TYR A 194 19.72 15.31 -3.16
C TYR A 194 19.57 13.78 -3.04
N ALA A 195 19.59 13.06 -4.15
CA ALA A 195 19.59 11.61 -4.11
C ALA A 195 20.83 11.10 -3.35
N ALA A 196 20.62 10.19 -2.40
CA ALA A 196 21.66 9.70 -1.48
C ALA A 196 22.29 10.81 -0.60
N HIS A 197 21.50 11.78 -0.15
CA HIS A 197 21.99 12.82 0.78
C HIS A 197 22.62 12.18 2.04
N PRO A 198 23.84 12.55 2.45
CA PRO A 198 24.56 11.85 3.53
C PRO A 198 23.79 11.76 4.85
N LEU A 199 23.07 12.82 5.24
CA LEU A 199 22.26 12.80 6.46
C LEU A 199 21.12 11.78 6.36
N CYS A 200 20.46 11.68 5.20
CA CYS A 200 19.38 10.73 4.98
C CYS A 200 19.89 9.28 4.91
N LEU A 201 21.08 9.07 4.33
CA LEU A 201 21.74 7.76 4.33
C LEU A 201 22.13 7.32 5.74
N ALA A 202 22.71 8.21 6.56
CA ALA A 202 23.04 7.90 7.96
C ALA A 202 21.78 7.56 8.78
N ALA A 203 20.66 8.26 8.54
CA ALA A 203 19.39 7.94 9.18
C ALA A 203 18.84 6.57 8.72
N ALA A 204 18.94 6.25 7.42
CA ALA A 204 18.55 4.95 6.88
C ALA A 204 19.41 3.82 7.45
N GLU A 205 20.73 3.98 7.43
CA GLU A 205 21.69 3.03 8.00
C GLU A 205 21.36 2.76 9.47
N LYS A 206 21.16 3.82 10.28
CA LYS A 206 20.82 3.65 11.69
C LYS A 206 19.46 3.01 11.92
N THR A 207 18.47 3.30 11.07
CA THR A 207 17.16 2.63 11.13
C THR A 207 17.33 1.13 10.88
N LEU A 208 18.06 0.75 9.83
CA LEU A 208 18.31 -0.65 9.47
C LEU A 208 19.11 -1.39 10.55
N GLU A 209 20.13 -0.75 11.14
CA GLU A 209 20.86 -1.32 12.29
C GLU A 209 19.91 -1.62 13.46
N ILE A 210 19.04 -0.68 13.84
CA ILE A 210 18.08 -0.88 14.93
C ILE A 210 17.15 -2.06 14.62
N LEU A 211 16.63 -2.16 13.41
CA LEU A 211 15.78 -3.27 13.00
C LEU A 211 16.51 -4.61 12.97
N ASP A 212 17.84 -4.58 12.73
CA ASP A 212 18.69 -5.77 12.68
C ASP A 212 19.13 -6.25 14.06
N GLU A 213 19.44 -5.32 14.95
CA GLU A 213 20.07 -5.58 16.24
C GLU A 213 19.06 -5.67 17.41
N THR A 214 17.79 -5.31 17.19
CA THR A 214 16.78 -5.26 18.25
C THR A 214 15.50 -6.02 17.88
N ASP A 215 14.62 -6.19 18.86
CA ASP A 215 13.28 -6.76 18.75
C ASP A 215 12.21 -5.73 18.32
N ALA A 216 12.60 -4.71 17.55
CA ALA A 216 11.69 -3.60 17.20
C ALA A 216 10.48 -4.07 16.39
N LEU A 217 10.66 -4.99 15.43
CA LEU A 217 9.54 -5.52 14.63
C LEU A 217 8.60 -6.40 15.46
N GLU A 218 9.13 -7.21 16.36
CA GLU A 218 8.34 -8.01 17.30
C GLU A 218 7.53 -7.12 18.26
N LYS A 219 8.12 -6.04 18.76
CA LYS A 219 7.40 -5.04 19.58
C LYS A 219 6.28 -4.37 18.81
N ILE A 220 6.53 -3.96 17.58
CA ILE A 220 5.52 -3.38 16.70
C ILE A 220 4.36 -4.35 16.50
N ALA A 221 4.65 -5.60 16.17
CA ALA A 221 3.63 -6.63 15.96
C ALA A 221 2.83 -6.91 17.25
N SER A 222 3.51 -7.05 18.39
CA SER A 222 2.89 -7.29 19.69
C SER A 222 1.97 -6.13 20.11
N TYR A 223 2.44 -4.89 19.98
CA TYR A 223 1.62 -3.71 20.27
C TYR A 223 0.38 -3.67 19.38
N GLY A 224 0.53 -3.88 18.06
CA GLY A 224 -0.59 -3.91 17.13
C GLY A 224 -1.62 -4.98 17.47
N GLN A 225 -1.20 -6.19 17.86
CA GLN A 225 -2.09 -7.24 18.33
C GLN A 225 -2.86 -6.86 19.59
N GLN A 226 -2.19 -6.23 20.57
CA GLN A 226 -2.83 -5.77 21.80
C GLN A 226 -3.83 -4.64 21.53
N LEU A 227 -3.49 -3.71 20.63
CA LEU A 227 -4.40 -2.64 20.19
C LEU A 227 -5.66 -3.22 19.53
N GLN A 228 -5.47 -4.16 18.58
CA GLN A 228 -6.59 -4.86 17.95
C GLN A 228 -7.48 -5.57 18.99
N ALA A 229 -6.88 -6.28 19.94
CA ALA A 229 -7.62 -6.98 20.99
C ALA A 229 -8.44 -6.02 21.85
N GLY A 230 -7.84 -4.91 22.33
CA GLY A 230 -8.54 -3.94 23.18
C GLY A 230 -9.68 -3.23 22.44
N VAL A 231 -9.46 -2.83 21.19
CA VAL A 231 -10.53 -2.22 20.36
C VAL A 231 -11.62 -3.25 20.03
N THR A 232 -11.27 -4.49 19.74
CA THR A 232 -12.22 -5.60 19.51
C THR A 232 -13.13 -5.81 20.72
N GLU A 233 -12.57 -5.79 21.94
CA GLU A 233 -13.36 -5.92 23.17
C GLU A 233 -14.39 -4.80 23.31
N LEU A 234 -13.99 -3.55 23.04
CA LEU A 234 -14.87 -2.38 23.08
C LEU A 234 -16.01 -2.45 22.06
N LEU A 235 -15.72 -2.88 20.85
CA LEU A 235 -16.70 -3.00 19.76
C LEU A 235 -17.66 -4.16 20.01
N THR A 236 -17.15 -5.31 20.43
CA THR A 236 -17.94 -6.51 20.75
C THR A 236 -18.89 -6.23 21.91
N ALA A 237 -18.44 -5.54 22.96
CA ALA A 237 -19.30 -5.14 24.10
C ALA A 237 -20.47 -4.25 23.70
N ARG A 238 -20.38 -3.56 22.54
CA ARG A 238 -21.45 -2.72 21.97
C ARG A 238 -22.24 -3.41 20.86
N GLY A 239 -21.96 -4.68 20.56
CA GLY A 239 -22.62 -5.43 19.50
C GLY A 239 -22.27 -4.94 18.08
N ILE A 240 -21.13 -4.26 17.92
CA ILE A 240 -20.70 -3.72 16.61
C ILE A 240 -19.91 -4.80 15.88
N THR A 241 -20.44 -5.21 14.73
CA THR A 241 -19.76 -6.15 13.83
C THR A 241 -18.52 -5.49 13.23
N HIS A 242 -17.37 -6.17 13.32
CA HIS A 242 -16.10 -5.64 12.81
C HIS A 242 -15.12 -6.76 12.50
N VAL A 243 -14.15 -6.44 11.66
CA VAL A 243 -13.00 -7.29 11.33
C VAL A 243 -11.75 -6.43 11.17
N TRP A 244 -10.60 -7.06 11.34
CA TRP A 244 -9.30 -6.47 11.05
C TRP A 244 -8.73 -7.03 9.76
N SER A 245 -8.03 -6.19 8.99
CA SER A 245 -7.32 -6.55 7.77
C SER A 245 -5.86 -6.13 7.87
N GLY A 246 -4.99 -6.88 7.20
CA GLY A 246 -3.54 -6.61 7.20
C GLY A 246 -2.80 -7.05 8.47
N PRO A 247 -1.47 -6.94 8.46
CA PRO A 247 -0.64 -7.31 9.60
C PRO A 247 -0.82 -6.33 10.76
N PRO A 248 -0.57 -6.75 12.02
CA PRO A 248 -0.74 -5.90 13.19
C PRO A 248 0.06 -4.59 13.16
N SER A 249 1.17 -4.55 12.43
CA SER A 249 2.01 -3.36 12.25
C SER A 249 1.39 -2.27 11.36
N MET A 250 0.41 -2.65 10.52
CA MET A 250 -0.37 -1.76 9.65
C MET A 250 -1.73 -2.40 9.35
N SER A 251 -2.66 -2.28 10.29
CA SER A 251 -3.97 -2.94 10.20
C SER A 251 -5.11 -1.95 9.98
N GLY A 252 -6.06 -2.32 9.12
CA GLY A 252 -7.31 -1.60 8.91
C GLY A 252 -8.44 -2.18 9.76
N LEU A 253 -9.26 -1.32 10.31
CA LEU A 253 -10.49 -1.67 11.01
C LEU A 253 -11.68 -1.52 10.07
N PHE A 254 -12.44 -2.59 9.88
CA PHE A 254 -13.62 -2.61 9.02
C PHE A 254 -14.87 -2.97 9.80
N PHE A 255 -15.94 -2.24 9.59
CA PHE A 255 -17.26 -2.49 10.19
C PHE A 255 -18.12 -3.35 9.25
N ARG A 256 -17.78 -4.64 9.18
CA ARG A 256 -18.44 -5.65 8.36
C ARG A 256 -18.23 -7.05 8.93
N ASP A 257 -18.87 -8.05 8.37
CA ASP A 257 -18.90 -9.43 8.88
C ASP A 257 -17.77 -10.33 8.34
N ARG A 258 -17.03 -9.88 7.33
CA ARG A 258 -15.92 -10.63 6.72
C ARG A 258 -14.75 -9.74 6.39
N VAL A 259 -13.56 -10.31 6.37
CA VAL A 259 -12.33 -9.61 5.95
C VAL A 259 -12.46 -9.22 4.46
N PRO A 260 -12.16 -7.96 4.11
CA PRO A 260 -12.20 -7.52 2.71
C PRO A 260 -11.12 -8.22 1.88
N ARG A 261 -11.46 -8.56 0.63
CA ARG A 261 -10.53 -9.22 -0.30
C ARG A 261 -9.94 -8.28 -1.34
N ASP A 262 -10.64 -7.19 -1.64
CA ASP A 262 -10.30 -6.26 -2.70
C ASP A 262 -10.80 -4.83 -2.39
N TYR A 263 -10.53 -3.91 -3.29
CA TYR A 263 -10.96 -2.52 -3.17
C TYR A 263 -12.48 -2.35 -3.18
N THR A 264 -13.20 -3.17 -3.97
CA THR A 264 -14.67 -3.17 -3.99
C THR A 264 -15.25 -3.54 -2.62
N ASP A 265 -14.63 -4.48 -1.92
CA ASP A 265 -14.99 -4.82 -0.54
C ASP A 265 -14.77 -3.65 0.43
N TRP A 266 -13.69 -2.86 0.23
CA TRP A 266 -13.47 -1.64 1.01
C TRP A 266 -14.55 -0.59 0.73
N VAL A 267 -14.86 -0.30 -0.54
CA VAL A 267 -15.90 0.66 -0.94
C VAL A 267 -17.27 0.31 -0.36
N ASN A 268 -17.59 -0.98 -0.26
CA ASN A 268 -18.86 -1.48 0.26
C ASN A 268 -18.87 -1.75 1.78
N SER A 269 -17.84 -1.33 2.52
CA SER A 269 -17.83 -1.40 4.00
C SER A 269 -18.55 -0.21 4.62
N ASP A 270 -18.97 -0.31 5.90
CA ASP A 270 -19.44 0.86 6.67
C ASP A 270 -18.24 1.69 7.14
N TYR A 271 -17.60 2.41 6.21
CA TYR A 271 -16.51 3.32 6.53
C TYR A 271 -17.00 4.60 7.24
N GLU A 272 -18.28 4.95 7.14
CA GLU A 272 -18.84 6.13 7.79
C GLU A 272 -18.71 6.09 9.31
N LEU A 273 -18.73 4.90 9.91
CA LEU A 273 -18.49 4.77 11.36
C LEU A 273 -17.04 5.10 11.71
N TYR A 274 -16.05 4.66 10.91
CA TYR A 274 -14.66 5.05 11.12
C TYR A 274 -14.49 6.56 10.95
N ASP A 275 -15.06 7.13 9.90
CA ASP A 275 -14.98 8.56 9.58
C ASP A 275 -15.64 9.43 10.68
N ALA A 276 -16.62 8.89 11.39
CA ALA A 276 -17.21 9.53 12.58
C ALA A 276 -16.30 9.42 13.83
N ILE A 277 -15.57 8.31 14.01
CA ILE A 277 -14.69 8.08 15.16
C ILE A 277 -13.39 8.89 15.04
N ALA A 278 -12.76 8.90 13.84
CA ALA A 278 -11.43 9.44 13.63
C ALA A 278 -11.28 10.92 14.05
N PRO A 279 -12.21 11.86 13.77
CA PRO A 279 -12.13 13.23 14.26
C PRO A 279 -12.11 13.36 15.78
N HIS A 280 -12.80 12.48 16.52
CA HIS A 280 -12.77 12.47 17.99
C HIS A 280 -11.43 11.96 18.51
N LEU A 281 -10.83 10.95 17.88
CA LEU A 281 -9.48 10.49 18.19
C LEU A 281 -8.45 11.61 17.98
N ILE A 282 -8.48 12.27 16.82
CA ILE A 282 -7.57 13.38 16.50
C ILE A 282 -7.70 14.51 17.53
N ARG A 283 -8.92 14.93 17.87
CA ARG A 283 -9.16 15.96 18.90
C ARG A 283 -8.67 15.54 20.30
N SER A 284 -8.65 14.25 20.60
CA SER A 284 -8.13 13.72 21.86
C SER A 284 -6.61 13.52 21.87
N GLY A 285 -5.92 13.79 20.75
CA GLY A 285 -4.46 13.69 20.62
C GLY A 285 -3.95 12.33 20.11
N ILE A 286 -4.83 11.48 19.57
CA ILE A 286 -4.44 10.27 18.84
C ILE A 286 -4.37 10.60 17.34
N LEU A 287 -3.18 10.58 16.77
CA LEU A 287 -2.97 10.86 15.37
C LEU A 287 -3.34 9.63 14.53
N VAL A 288 -4.45 9.73 13.82
CA VAL A 288 -4.92 8.77 12.83
C VAL A 288 -5.31 9.52 11.56
N GLU A 289 -5.42 8.82 10.44
CA GLU A 289 -6.04 9.41 9.26
C GLU A 289 -7.54 9.67 9.50
N PRO A 290 -8.06 10.79 8.95
CA PRO A 290 -9.46 11.16 9.16
C PRO A 290 -10.46 10.25 8.44
N ASP A 291 -10.01 9.44 7.51
CA ASP A 291 -10.81 8.47 6.76
C ASP A 291 -10.25 7.04 6.84
N SER A 292 -11.06 6.05 6.46
CA SER A 292 -10.75 4.63 6.56
C SER A 292 -9.78 4.09 5.51
N ARG A 293 -9.27 4.92 4.60
CA ARG A 293 -8.34 4.49 3.54
C ARG A 293 -7.00 4.05 4.10
N GLU A 294 -6.46 4.78 5.07
CA GLU A 294 -5.18 4.44 5.67
C GLU A 294 -5.35 3.43 6.82
N PRO A 295 -4.53 2.38 6.86
CA PRO A 295 -4.47 1.51 8.03
C PRO A 295 -3.84 2.24 9.23
N LEU A 296 -4.02 1.70 10.44
CA LEU A 296 -3.34 2.17 11.63
C LEU A 296 -1.88 1.72 11.60
N PHE A 297 -0.96 2.67 11.69
CA PHE A 297 0.47 2.40 11.70
C PHE A 297 1.04 2.43 13.12
N VAL A 298 1.75 1.38 13.49
CA VAL A 298 2.37 1.22 14.80
C VAL A 298 3.89 1.35 14.67
N SER A 299 4.55 1.88 15.69
CA SER A 299 6.00 1.98 15.76
C SER A 299 6.55 1.41 17.09
N ALA A 300 7.84 1.09 17.12
CA ALA A 300 8.51 0.59 18.31
C ALA A 300 8.63 1.65 19.45
N ALA A 301 8.25 2.90 19.18
CA ALA A 301 8.19 3.95 20.19
C ALA A 301 6.88 3.96 21.00
N HIS A 302 5.86 3.23 20.54
CA HIS A 302 4.62 3.05 21.29
C HIS A 302 4.85 2.08 22.44
N ASP A 303 4.54 2.51 23.65
CA ASP A 303 4.66 1.74 24.89
C ASP A 303 3.28 1.36 25.46
N ASP A 304 3.25 0.65 26.58
CA ASP A 304 2.03 0.25 27.27
C ASP A 304 1.18 1.45 27.72
N GLY A 305 1.82 2.59 28.03
CA GLY A 305 1.12 3.83 28.36
C GLY A 305 0.34 4.37 27.17
N CYS A 306 1.00 4.42 26.01
CA CYS A 306 0.36 4.79 24.73
C CYS A 306 -0.78 3.83 24.36
N LEU A 307 -0.61 2.52 24.60
CA LEU A 307 -1.64 1.51 24.31
C LEU A 307 -2.90 1.75 25.14
N ASN A 308 -2.74 1.87 26.46
CA ASN A 308 -3.86 2.06 27.39
C ASN A 308 -4.59 3.38 27.08
N GLU A 309 -3.85 4.47 26.89
CA GLU A 309 -4.40 5.77 26.53
C GLU A 309 -5.17 5.72 25.19
N THR A 310 -4.65 5.01 24.19
CA THR A 310 -5.32 4.87 22.90
C THR A 310 -6.63 4.11 23.02
N ILE A 311 -6.66 3.00 23.76
CA ILE A 311 -7.87 2.20 23.99
C ILE A 311 -8.94 3.01 24.75
N GLU A 312 -8.54 3.74 25.80
CA GLU A 312 -9.45 4.61 26.57
C GLU A 312 -10.05 5.70 25.69
N LYS A 313 -9.21 6.38 24.89
CA LYS A 313 -9.66 7.44 23.98
C LYS A 313 -10.51 6.90 22.84
N PHE A 314 -10.22 5.69 22.35
CA PHE A 314 -11.06 5.02 21.36
C PHE A 314 -12.46 4.73 21.94
N ALA A 315 -12.56 4.27 23.19
CA ALA A 315 -13.83 4.03 23.84
C ALA A 315 -14.70 5.30 23.95
N LEU A 316 -14.07 6.45 24.28
CA LEU A 316 -14.74 7.76 24.32
C LEU A 316 -15.15 8.24 22.93
N ALA A 317 -14.23 8.16 21.94
CA ALA A 317 -14.49 8.58 20.57
C ALA A 317 -15.61 7.78 19.93
N LEU A 318 -15.64 6.47 20.17
CA LEU A 318 -16.72 5.57 19.71
C LEU A 318 -18.07 5.97 20.33
N GLY A 319 -18.11 6.28 21.63
CA GLY A 319 -19.34 6.75 22.29
C GLY A 319 -19.90 8.00 21.64
N LEU A 320 -19.05 9.02 21.45
CA LEU A 320 -19.43 10.29 20.81
C LEU A 320 -19.92 10.09 19.37
N ALA A 321 -19.21 9.29 18.58
CA ALA A 321 -19.59 8.99 17.20
C ALA A 321 -20.96 8.30 17.09
N LEU A 322 -21.27 7.36 18.01
CA LEU A 322 -22.56 6.68 18.05
C LEU A 322 -23.69 7.62 18.46
N ASP A 323 -23.45 8.51 19.43
CA ASP A 323 -24.43 9.51 19.87
C ASP A 323 -24.76 10.51 18.73
N GLU A 324 -23.75 10.96 17.97
CA GLU A 324 -23.95 11.85 16.81
C GLU A 324 -24.78 11.16 15.71
N ARG A 325 -24.52 9.88 15.40
CA ARG A 325 -25.28 9.11 14.39
C ARG A 325 -26.74 8.90 14.80
N THR A 326 -27.04 8.77 16.09
CA THR A 326 -28.43 8.62 16.55
C THR A 326 -29.25 9.91 16.48
N HIS A 327 -28.60 11.08 16.46
CA HIS A 327 -29.28 12.39 16.38
C HIS A 327 -29.45 12.91 14.93
N THR A 328 -28.77 12.30 13.95
CA THR A 328 -28.82 12.69 12.52
C THR A 328 -29.69 11.77 11.68
N GLY A 329 -30.20 10.67 12.19
CA GLY A 329 -31.14 9.72 11.56
C GLY A 329 -32.53 9.88 12.12
#